data_7838e40abe00988af29b7128e2a5fac9
#
_entry.id   7838e40abe00988af29b7128e2a5fac9
#
_cell.length_a   1.000
_cell.length_b   1.000
_cell.length_c   1.000
_cell.angle_alpha   90.00
_cell.angle_beta   90.00
_cell.angle_gamma   90.00
#
_symmetry.space_group_name_H-M   'P 1'
#
loop_
_entity.id
_entity.type
_entity.pdbx_description
1 polymer ?
#
loop_
_entity_poly.entity_id
_entity_poly.type
_entity_poly.pdbx_seq_one_letter_code
_entity_poly.pdbx_strand_id
1 'polypeptide(L)'
;MRIAVYPGTFDPVTFGHLDLVERGRKHVDRLIIAILRNEGKQTLFNVEERTAFLRDAVAPLKNVLVDDFDGLLVDYAKKTGASLILRGLRAVSDFEYELQMAMMNRRLAPDVETAFLMPNEAFSYVSSRLVREVARLGGDVQGLVPPAVARAL
;
A
#
# COMPACT_ATOMS: atom_id res chain seq x y z
N MET A 1 7.14 17.44 -12.36
CA MET A 1 7.21 16.66 -11.11
C MET A 1 6.61 15.29 -11.33
N ARG A 2 7.38 14.26 -11.01
CA ARG A 2 6.89 12.88 -11.11
C ARG A 2 6.23 12.49 -9.80
N ILE A 3 4.93 12.19 -9.84
CA ILE A 3 4.14 11.79 -8.68
C ILE A 3 3.67 10.36 -8.89
N ALA A 4 3.88 9.52 -7.88
CA ALA A 4 3.37 8.15 -7.87
C ALA A 4 2.34 7.97 -6.75
N VAL A 5 1.38 7.11 -6.99
CA VAL A 5 0.40 6.66 -5.99
C VAL A 5 0.68 5.20 -5.68
N TYR A 6 0.77 4.87 -4.40
CA TYR A 6 0.84 3.49 -3.92
C TYR A 6 -0.48 3.18 -3.20
N PRO A 7 -1.42 2.52 -3.88
CA PRO A 7 -2.74 2.26 -3.32
C PRO A 7 -2.78 0.95 -2.53
N GLY A 8 -3.66 0.89 -1.58
CA GLY A 8 -3.92 -0.34 -0.83
C GLY A 8 -4.93 -0.13 0.28
N THR A 9 -5.32 -1.23 0.91
CA THR A 9 -6.18 -1.21 2.09
C THR A 9 -5.35 -0.92 3.35
N PHE A 10 -4.15 -1.45 3.44
CA PHE A 10 -3.22 -1.28 4.58
C PHE A 10 -3.88 -1.59 5.93
N ASP A 11 -4.38 -2.81 6.07
CA ASP A 11 -5.17 -3.22 7.24
C ASP A 11 -4.60 -4.47 7.94
N PRO A 12 -3.50 -4.33 8.66
CA PRO A 12 -2.68 -3.14 8.90
C PRO A 12 -1.56 -2.95 7.87
N VAL A 13 -0.85 -1.85 7.95
CA VAL A 13 0.44 -1.67 7.28
C VAL A 13 1.44 -2.70 7.83
N THR A 14 2.25 -3.26 6.93
CA THR A 14 3.30 -4.24 7.27
C THR A 14 4.67 -3.71 6.86
N PHE A 15 5.73 -4.37 7.31
CA PHE A 15 7.08 -4.06 6.85
C PHE A 15 7.27 -4.36 5.35
N GLY A 16 6.46 -5.24 4.79
CA GLY A 16 6.43 -5.44 3.33
C GLY A 16 5.97 -4.19 2.59
N HIS A 17 4.91 -3.55 3.09
CA HIS A 17 4.45 -2.27 2.53
C HIS A 17 5.51 -1.19 2.69
N LEU A 18 6.11 -1.08 3.88
CA LEU A 18 7.09 -0.03 4.18
C LEU A 18 8.39 -0.20 3.39
N ASP A 19 8.80 -1.45 3.13
CA ASP A 19 9.94 -1.74 2.26
C ASP A 19 9.71 -1.19 0.85
N LEU A 20 8.52 -1.41 0.30
CA LEU A 20 8.16 -0.90 -1.02
C LEU A 20 8.11 0.63 -1.03
N VAL A 21 7.57 1.24 0.02
CA VAL A 21 7.54 2.71 0.16
C VAL A 21 8.96 3.27 0.18
N GLU A 22 9.85 2.70 0.99
CA GLU A 22 11.23 3.19 1.11
C GLU A 22 11.98 3.13 -0.21
N ARG A 23 11.82 2.06 -0.95
CA ARG A 23 12.49 1.92 -2.24
C ARG A 23 11.81 2.69 -3.35
N GLY A 24 10.48 2.66 -3.37
CA GLY A 24 9.69 3.33 -4.41
C GLY A 24 9.83 4.85 -4.38
N ARG A 25 9.89 5.45 -3.19
CA ARG A 25 10.00 6.91 -3.05
C ARG A 25 11.27 7.49 -3.68
N LYS A 26 12.28 6.68 -3.86
CA LYS A 26 13.56 7.10 -4.45
C LYS A 26 13.48 7.31 -5.97
N HIS A 27 12.44 6.81 -6.60
CA HIS A 27 12.26 6.87 -8.05
C HIS A 27 11.34 8.01 -8.50
N VAL A 28 10.76 8.73 -7.55
CA VAL A 28 9.76 9.78 -7.84
C VAL A 28 10.03 11.01 -6.99
N ASP A 29 9.45 12.14 -7.39
CA ASP A 29 9.56 13.37 -6.61
C ASP A 29 8.63 13.32 -5.40
N ARG A 30 7.47 12.68 -5.54
CA ARG A 30 6.49 12.53 -4.47
C ARG A 30 5.81 11.18 -4.57
N LEU A 31 5.71 10.50 -3.45
CA LEU A 31 4.96 9.24 -3.33
C LEU A 31 3.77 9.47 -2.40
N ILE A 32 2.57 9.16 -2.89
CA ILE A 32 1.35 9.24 -2.11
C ILE A 32 0.91 7.82 -1.78
N ILE A 33 0.90 7.48 -0.50
CA ILE A 33 0.28 6.24 -0.03
C ILE A 33 -1.22 6.52 0.06
N ALA A 34 -2.00 5.84 -0.76
CA ALA A 34 -3.42 6.11 -0.90
C ALA A 34 -4.22 4.95 -0.30
N ILE A 35 -4.85 5.20 0.83
CA ILE A 35 -5.67 4.21 1.53
C ILE A 35 -7.04 4.17 0.87
N LEU A 36 -7.43 2.98 0.42
CA LEU A 36 -8.76 2.80 -0.15
C LEU A 36 -9.81 2.80 0.96
N ARG A 37 -10.75 3.74 0.86
CA ARG A 37 -11.98 3.72 1.66
C ARG A 37 -12.94 2.73 1.03
N ASN A 38 -12.99 1.54 1.55
CA ASN A 38 -13.93 0.54 1.06
C ASN A 38 -15.01 0.31 2.12
N GLU A 39 -16.07 1.10 2.04
CA GLU A 39 -17.16 1.08 3.01
C GLU A 39 -17.92 -0.26 3.04
N GLY A 40 -17.87 -1.00 1.93
CA GLY A 40 -18.50 -2.31 1.84
C GLY A 40 -17.67 -3.46 2.40
N LYS A 41 -16.42 -3.22 2.78
CA LYS A 41 -15.51 -4.24 3.29
C LYS A 41 -15.26 -4.03 4.78
N GLN A 42 -15.44 -5.09 5.56
CA GLN A 42 -15.07 -5.04 6.97
C GLN A 42 -13.55 -5.09 7.11
N THR A 43 -12.98 -4.03 7.71
CA THR A 43 -11.57 -3.96 8.05
C THR A 43 -11.39 -4.10 9.55
N LEU A 44 -10.21 -4.57 9.97
CA LEU A 44 -9.88 -4.65 11.40
C LEU A 44 -9.72 -3.25 11.99
N PHE A 45 -9.05 -2.37 11.24
CA PHE A 45 -8.84 -0.97 11.63
C PHE A 45 -9.65 -0.06 10.71
N ASN A 46 -10.24 1.00 11.27
CA ASN A 46 -10.93 2.00 10.47
C ASN A 46 -9.92 2.86 9.67
N VAL A 47 -10.43 3.72 8.78
CA VAL A 47 -9.56 4.54 7.93
C VAL A 47 -8.66 5.46 8.76
N GLU A 48 -9.19 6.03 9.83
CA GLU A 48 -8.47 6.95 10.71
C GLU A 48 -7.30 6.25 11.40
N GLU A 49 -7.52 5.03 11.89
CA GLU A 49 -6.47 4.21 12.51
C GLU A 49 -5.40 3.80 11.51
N ARG A 50 -5.81 3.34 10.33
CA ARG A 50 -4.87 2.95 9.27
C ARG A 50 -4.03 4.13 8.81
N THR A 51 -4.64 5.30 8.68
CA THR A 51 -3.95 6.54 8.32
C THR A 51 -2.92 6.92 9.38
N ALA A 52 -3.30 6.84 10.65
CA ALA A 52 -2.41 7.18 11.76
C ALA A 52 -1.19 6.27 11.81
N PHE A 53 -1.38 4.96 11.65
CA PHE A 53 -0.26 4.00 11.62
C PHE A 53 0.70 4.29 10.47
N LEU A 54 0.17 4.60 9.29
CA LEU A 54 1.01 4.92 8.13
C LEU A 54 1.76 6.24 8.31
N ARG A 55 1.08 7.29 8.77
CA ARG A 55 1.73 8.59 9.01
C ARG A 55 2.87 8.49 10.01
N ASP A 56 2.65 7.74 11.08
CA ASP A 56 3.68 7.50 12.08
C ASP A 56 4.89 6.76 11.46
N ALA A 57 4.62 5.71 10.71
CA ALA A 57 5.67 4.88 10.12
C ALA A 57 6.51 5.61 9.07
N VAL A 58 5.91 6.54 8.31
CA VAL A 58 6.61 7.24 7.22
C VAL A 58 7.02 8.67 7.59
N ALA A 59 6.81 9.09 8.84
CA ALA A 59 7.15 10.45 9.28
C ALA A 59 8.57 10.91 8.93
N PRO A 60 9.62 10.06 9.00
CA PRO A 60 10.97 10.45 8.59
C PRO A 60 11.18 10.61 7.09
N LEU A 61 10.24 10.16 6.26
CA LEU A 61 10.40 10.13 4.81
C LEU A 61 9.84 11.41 4.19
N LYS A 62 10.72 12.28 3.68
CA LYS A 62 10.38 13.66 3.30
C LYS A 62 9.42 13.78 2.12
N ASN A 63 9.48 12.86 1.16
CA ASN A 63 8.68 12.96 -0.06
C ASN A 63 7.50 11.98 -0.08
N VAL A 64 7.09 11.49 1.09
CA VAL A 64 5.99 10.54 1.23
C VAL A 64 4.81 11.21 1.92
N LEU A 65 3.64 11.12 1.31
CA LEU A 65 2.38 11.60 1.87
C LEU A 65 1.43 10.44 2.08
N VAL A 66 0.53 10.56 3.03
CA VAL A 66 -0.54 9.58 3.29
C VAL A 66 -1.87 10.27 3.08
N ASP A 67 -2.70 9.68 2.25
CA ASP A 67 -4.03 10.16 1.93
C ASP A 67 -4.99 8.96 1.82
N ASP A 68 -6.27 9.24 1.76
CA ASP A 68 -7.28 8.22 1.51
C ASP A 68 -8.14 8.63 0.32
N PHE A 69 -8.75 7.66 -0.32
CA PHE A 69 -9.59 7.93 -1.50
C PHE A 69 -10.75 6.96 -1.58
N ASP A 70 -11.76 7.40 -2.32
CA ASP A 70 -12.95 6.62 -2.65
C ASP A 70 -13.07 6.51 -4.17
N GLY A 71 -13.75 5.48 -4.65
CA GLY A 71 -13.98 5.32 -6.08
C GLY A 71 -12.80 4.70 -6.82
N LEU A 72 -12.69 5.04 -8.10
CA LEU A 72 -11.68 4.45 -8.98
C LEU A 72 -10.29 5.02 -8.70
N LEU A 73 -9.31 4.13 -8.61
CA LEU A 73 -7.91 4.50 -8.42
C LEU A 73 -7.42 5.46 -9.50
N VAL A 74 -7.77 5.22 -10.76
CA VAL A 74 -7.32 6.07 -11.87
C VAL A 74 -7.87 7.48 -11.80
N ASP A 75 -9.08 7.65 -11.27
CA ASP A 75 -9.66 8.97 -11.06
C ASP A 75 -8.89 9.72 -9.97
N TYR A 76 -8.57 9.03 -8.90
CA TYR A 76 -7.73 9.57 -7.84
C TYR A 76 -6.34 9.95 -8.37
N ALA A 77 -5.72 9.09 -9.16
CA ALA A 77 -4.42 9.36 -9.76
C ALA A 77 -4.46 10.62 -10.62
N LYS A 78 -5.48 10.77 -11.46
CA LYS A 78 -5.67 11.97 -12.27
C LYS A 78 -5.85 13.23 -11.42
N LYS A 79 -6.66 13.11 -10.38
CA LYS A 79 -6.94 14.22 -9.45
C LYS A 79 -5.67 14.73 -8.76
N THR A 80 -4.78 13.84 -8.40
CA THR A 80 -3.53 14.19 -7.71
C THR A 80 -2.39 14.58 -8.66
N GLY A 81 -2.59 14.41 -9.97
CA GLY A 81 -1.54 14.65 -10.95
C GLY A 81 -0.52 13.50 -11.04
N ALA A 82 -0.84 12.34 -10.50
CA ALA A 82 0.05 11.19 -10.55
C ALA A 82 0.12 10.60 -11.97
N SER A 83 1.33 10.30 -12.41
CA SER A 83 1.59 9.63 -13.68
C SER A 83 1.96 8.16 -13.49
N LEU A 84 2.09 7.70 -12.25
CA LEU A 84 2.56 6.36 -11.94
C LEU A 84 1.78 5.77 -10.78
N ILE A 85 1.38 4.50 -10.94
CA ILE A 85 0.84 3.68 -9.86
C ILE A 85 1.91 2.67 -9.50
N LEU A 86 2.31 2.62 -8.22
CA LEU A 86 3.25 1.63 -7.72
C LEU A 86 2.50 0.46 -7.10
N ARG A 87 2.92 -0.75 -7.45
CA ARG A 87 2.39 -1.99 -6.89
C ARG A 87 3.56 -2.92 -6.56
N GLY A 88 3.36 -3.81 -5.59
CA GLY A 88 4.31 -4.87 -5.28
C GLY A 88 3.81 -6.20 -5.85
N LEU A 89 4.75 -7.07 -6.23
CA LEU A 89 4.46 -8.45 -6.59
C LEU A 89 5.07 -9.36 -5.53
N ARG A 90 4.23 -10.16 -4.88
CA ARG A 90 4.71 -11.12 -3.88
C ARG A 90 4.83 -12.51 -4.51
N ALA A 91 5.56 -13.41 -3.81
CA ALA A 91 5.83 -14.78 -4.28
C ALA A 91 4.55 -15.62 -4.46
N VAL A 92 3.44 -15.24 -3.83
CA VAL A 92 2.17 -15.96 -3.87
C VAL A 92 1.25 -15.29 -4.89
N SER A 93 1.15 -15.84 -6.07
CA SER A 93 0.08 -15.73 -7.10
C SER A 93 -0.73 -14.44 -7.23
N ASP A 94 -0.21 -13.26 -6.90
CA ASP A 94 -0.87 -11.99 -7.17
C ASP A 94 -0.73 -11.55 -8.64
N PHE A 95 0.15 -12.19 -9.40
CA PHE A 95 0.58 -11.70 -10.71
C PHE A 95 -0.57 -11.54 -11.70
N GLU A 96 -1.40 -12.54 -11.83
CA GLU A 96 -2.50 -12.51 -12.81
C GLU A 96 -3.49 -11.39 -12.52
N TYR A 97 -3.87 -11.26 -11.24
CA TYR A 97 -4.80 -10.20 -10.83
C TYR A 97 -4.17 -8.82 -11.02
N GLU A 98 -2.92 -8.66 -10.61
CA GLU A 98 -2.20 -7.40 -10.76
C GLU A 98 -2.06 -7.01 -12.24
N LEU A 99 -1.77 -7.96 -13.11
CA LEU A 99 -1.68 -7.72 -14.54
C LEU A 99 -3.02 -7.26 -15.12
N GLN A 100 -4.12 -7.93 -14.76
CA GLN A 100 -5.46 -7.54 -15.19
C GLN A 100 -5.80 -6.12 -14.76
N MET A 101 -5.50 -5.78 -13.51
CA MET A 101 -5.76 -4.43 -12.98
C MET A 101 -4.93 -3.38 -13.69
N ALA A 102 -3.64 -3.67 -13.93
CA ALA A 102 -2.77 -2.74 -14.65
C ALA A 102 -3.27 -2.48 -16.07
N MET A 103 -3.70 -3.52 -16.76
CA MET A 103 -4.26 -3.39 -18.11
C MET A 103 -5.56 -2.59 -18.11
N MET A 104 -6.45 -2.84 -17.16
CA MET A 104 -7.69 -2.09 -17.04
C MET A 104 -7.42 -0.62 -16.71
N ASN A 105 -6.49 -0.36 -15.80
CA ASN A 105 -6.12 1.02 -15.45
C ASN A 105 -5.54 1.75 -16.65
N ARG A 106 -4.73 1.09 -17.48
CA ARG A 106 -4.19 1.68 -18.70
C ARG A 106 -5.31 2.02 -19.69
N ARG A 107 -6.30 1.17 -19.81
CA ARG A 107 -7.46 1.45 -20.67
C ARG A 107 -8.22 2.68 -20.20
N LEU A 108 -8.44 2.80 -18.91
CA LEU A 108 -9.20 3.90 -18.31
C LEU A 108 -8.41 5.21 -18.26
N ALA A 109 -7.10 5.13 -18.13
CA ALA A 109 -6.20 6.28 -18.00
C ALA A 109 -4.88 6.00 -18.71
N PRO A 110 -4.83 6.18 -20.05
CA PRO A 110 -3.63 5.85 -20.83
C PRO A 110 -2.37 6.61 -20.40
N ASP A 111 -2.53 7.76 -19.77
CA ASP A 111 -1.41 8.59 -19.31
C ASP A 111 -0.86 8.18 -17.94
N VAL A 112 -1.47 7.20 -17.30
CA VAL A 112 -1.04 6.70 -15.99
C VAL A 112 -0.46 5.30 -16.18
N GLU A 113 0.83 5.15 -15.90
CA GLU A 113 1.54 3.86 -16.02
C GLU A 113 1.49 3.12 -14.69
N THR A 114 1.60 1.79 -14.72
CA THR A 114 1.75 0.97 -13.52
C THR A 114 3.14 0.37 -13.50
N ALA A 115 3.85 0.53 -12.38
CA ALA A 115 5.16 -0.08 -12.17
C ALA A 115 5.08 -1.06 -11.00
N PHE A 116 5.72 -2.21 -11.18
CA PHE A 116 5.78 -3.25 -10.16
C PHE A 116 7.18 -3.30 -9.56
N LEU A 117 7.25 -3.32 -8.23
CA LEU A 117 8.50 -3.51 -7.51
C LEU A 117 8.51 -4.89 -6.88
N MET A 118 9.67 -5.52 -6.95
CA MET A 118 9.88 -6.82 -6.29
C MET A 118 10.00 -6.61 -4.79
N PRO A 119 9.35 -7.44 -3.96
CA PRO A 119 9.48 -7.33 -2.52
C PRO A 119 10.87 -7.79 -2.07
N ASN A 120 11.28 -7.30 -0.89
CA ASN A 120 12.42 -7.87 -0.19
C ASN A 120 12.08 -9.33 0.17
N GLU A 121 13.04 -10.24 0.02
CA GLU A 121 12.85 -11.67 0.33
C GLU A 121 12.32 -11.90 1.74
N ALA A 122 12.78 -11.11 2.71
CA ALA A 122 12.37 -11.22 4.10
C ALA A 122 10.86 -10.99 4.29
N PHE A 123 10.22 -10.25 3.38
CA PHE A 123 8.81 -9.89 3.49
C PHE A 123 7.94 -10.43 2.36
N SER A 124 8.49 -11.27 1.49
CA SER A 124 7.77 -11.76 0.30
C SER A 124 6.53 -12.61 0.66
N TYR A 125 6.51 -13.22 1.85
CA TYR A 125 5.38 -14.00 2.34
C TYR A 125 4.41 -13.19 3.20
N VAL A 126 4.77 -11.96 3.58
CA VAL A 126 3.99 -11.15 4.52
C VAL A 126 2.81 -10.50 3.80
N SER A 127 1.63 -10.66 4.36
CA SER A 127 0.43 -9.95 3.92
C SER A 127 -0.32 -9.46 5.15
N SER A 128 -1.14 -8.43 4.96
CA SER A 128 -2.00 -7.94 6.05
C SER A 128 -2.94 -9.05 6.53
N ARG A 129 -3.47 -9.85 5.61
CA ARG A 129 -4.35 -10.98 5.95
C ARG A 129 -3.65 -11.99 6.85
N LEU A 130 -2.43 -12.39 6.50
CA LEU A 130 -1.66 -13.34 7.30
C LEU A 130 -1.37 -12.76 8.69
N VAL A 131 -0.99 -11.49 8.76
CA VAL A 131 -0.72 -10.80 10.04
C VAL A 131 -1.96 -10.79 10.92
N ARG A 132 -3.12 -10.45 10.36
CA ARG A 132 -4.38 -10.45 11.13
C ARG A 132 -4.71 -11.85 11.65
N GLU A 133 -4.52 -12.88 10.83
CA GLU A 133 -4.80 -14.26 11.20
C GLU A 133 -3.88 -14.74 12.32
N VAL A 134 -2.59 -14.49 12.21
CA VAL A 134 -1.60 -14.86 13.23
C VAL A 134 -1.91 -14.14 14.54
N ALA A 135 -2.18 -12.83 14.48
CA ALA A 135 -2.50 -12.05 15.68
C ALA A 135 -3.78 -12.54 16.36
N ARG A 136 -4.81 -12.85 15.58
CA ARG A 136 -6.08 -13.36 16.08
C ARG A 136 -5.89 -14.68 16.85
N LEU A 137 -4.95 -15.49 16.43
CA LEU A 137 -4.64 -16.78 17.07
C LEU A 137 -3.59 -16.67 18.18
N GLY A 138 -3.21 -15.46 18.57
CA GLY A 138 -2.26 -15.21 19.66
C GLY A 138 -0.79 -15.30 19.27
N GLY A 139 -0.48 -15.36 17.98
CA GLY A 139 0.89 -15.44 17.51
C GLY A 139 1.61 -14.09 17.58
N ASP A 140 2.95 -14.14 17.62
CA ASP A 140 3.80 -12.96 17.67
C ASP A 140 3.98 -12.39 16.27
N VAL A 141 3.61 -11.12 16.08
CA VAL A 141 3.74 -10.41 14.80
C VAL A 141 4.86 -9.35 14.82
N GLN A 142 5.65 -9.30 15.89
CA GLN A 142 6.79 -8.41 15.95
C GLN A 142 7.76 -8.72 14.81
N GLY A 143 8.36 -7.68 14.24
CA GLY A 143 9.22 -7.83 13.07
C GLY A 143 8.50 -7.93 11.73
N LEU A 144 7.16 -8.04 11.74
CA LEU A 144 6.33 -8.05 10.52
C LEU A 144 5.56 -6.74 10.34
N VAL A 145 5.32 -6.03 11.43
CA VAL A 145 4.57 -4.77 11.46
C VAL A 145 5.26 -3.76 12.37
N PRO A 146 5.01 -2.45 12.20
CA PRO A 146 5.52 -1.45 13.13
C PRO A 146 5.09 -1.71 14.56
N PRO A 147 5.93 -1.31 15.56
CA PRO A 147 5.60 -1.56 16.97
C PRO A 147 4.22 -1.05 17.42
N ALA A 148 3.81 0.12 16.94
CA ALA A 148 2.49 0.66 17.28
C ALA A 148 1.35 -0.23 16.78
N VAL A 149 1.52 -0.83 15.60
CA VAL A 149 0.56 -1.78 15.02
C VAL A 149 0.55 -3.07 15.83
N ALA A 150 1.72 -3.59 16.17
CA ALA A 150 1.83 -4.82 16.98
C ALA A 150 1.10 -4.68 18.32
N ARG A 151 1.22 -3.51 18.97
CA ARG A 151 0.52 -3.24 20.23
C ARG A 151 -1.01 -3.16 20.05
N ALA A 152 -1.48 -2.71 18.89
CA ALA A 152 -2.92 -2.58 18.62
C ALA A 152 -3.59 -3.89 18.19
N LEU A 153 -2.81 -4.87 17.78
CA LEU A 153 -3.31 -6.20 17.40
C LEU A 153 -3.59 -7.15 18.63
#